data_be37ef5c1f0407eea9c46c5752117812
#
_entry.id   be37ef5c1f0407eea9c46c5752117812
#
_cell.length_a   1.000
_cell.length_b   1.000
_cell.length_c   1.000
_cell.angle_alpha   90.00
_cell.angle_beta   90.00
_cell.angle_gamma   90.00
#
_symmetry.space_group_name_H-M   'P 1'
#
loop_
_entity.id
_entity.type
_entity.pdbx_description
1 polymer ?
#
loop_
_entity_poly.entity_id
_entity_poly.type
_entity_poly.pdbx_seq_one_letter_code
_entity_poly.pdbx_strand_id
1 'polypeptide(L)' 'VIAEAFHIAATGRPGPVLVDIAKDALQNRAPFHWPDVTSLPGYRQVAKPHAKQIREAAKLLVNAKRPVLYVGGGVLKAN' A
#
# COMPACT_ATOMS: atom_id res chain seq x y z
N VAL A 1 11.20 2.37 -12.70
CA VAL A 1 11.38 1.11 -11.94
C VAL A 1 11.85 1.39 -10.51
N ILE A 2 13.00 2.07 -10.25
CA ILE A 2 13.51 2.26 -8.87
C ILE A 2 12.55 3.06 -8.00
N ALA A 3 12.04 4.20 -8.46
CA ALA A 3 11.05 4.99 -7.72
C ALA A 3 9.76 4.19 -7.44
N GLU A 4 9.33 3.39 -8.38
CA GLU A 4 8.17 2.48 -8.23
C GLU A 4 8.43 1.40 -7.18
N ALA A 5 9.64 0.83 -7.15
CA ALA A 5 10.03 -0.13 -6.13
C ALA A 5 9.95 0.47 -4.72
N PHE A 6 10.46 1.68 -4.52
CA PHE A 6 10.32 2.40 -3.25
C PHE A 6 8.85 2.70 -2.90
N HIS A 7 8.06 3.09 -3.89
CA HIS A 7 6.63 3.32 -3.70
C HIS A 7 5.91 2.06 -3.22
N ILE A 8 6.15 0.92 -3.86
CA ILE A 8 5.57 -0.37 -3.46
C ILE A 8 6.06 -0.79 -2.08
N ALA A 9 7.37 -0.65 -1.82
CA ALA A 9 7.96 -1.03 -0.54
C ALA A 9 7.39 -0.26 0.66
N ALA A 10 7.02 1.01 0.45
CA ALA A 10 6.57 1.92 1.51
C ALA A 10 5.04 1.95 1.68
N THR A 11 4.27 1.44 0.72
CA THR A 11 2.82 1.61 0.68
C THR A 11 2.05 0.29 0.83
N GLY A 12 0.76 0.35 1.14
CA GLY A 12 -0.08 -0.83 1.39
C GLY A 12 0.39 -1.63 2.60
N ARG A 13 0.83 -2.86 2.37
CA ARG A 13 1.56 -3.67 3.36
C ARG A 13 3.06 -3.49 3.09
N PRO A 14 3.75 -2.60 3.81
CA PRO A 14 5.16 -2.32 3.57
C PRO A 14 6.02 -3.57 3.71
N GLY A 15 7.03 -3.67 2.85
CA GLY A 15 7.95 -4.80 2.84
C GLY A 15 9.05 -4.64 1.79
N PRO A 16 9.98 -5.59 1.73
CA PRO A 16 11.08 -5.55 0.78
C PRO A 16 10.58 -5.75 -0.66
N VAL A 17 11.22 -5.09 -1.60
CA VAL A 17 10.99 -5.25 -3.05
C VAL A 17 12.30 -5.60 -3.72
N LEU A 18 12.31 -6.66 -4.50
CA LEU A 18 13.44 -7.05 -5.31
C LEU A 18 13.36 -6.37 -6.67
N VAL A 19 14.44 -5.74 -7.10
CA VAL A 19 14.60 -5.22 -8.46
C VAL A 19 15.74 -5.98 -9.12
N ASP A 20 15.41 -6.78 -10.11
CA ASP A 20 16.41 -7.45 -10.93
C ASP A 20 16.73 -6.60 -12.16
N ILE A 21 18.02 -6.27 -12.35
CA ILE A 21 18.49 -5.40 -13.42
C ILE A 21 19.48 -6.18 -14.28
N ALA A 22 19.13 -6.35 -15.55
CA ALA A 22 19.97 -7.03 -16.50
C ALA A 22 21.35 -6.33 -16.65
N LYS A 23 22.40 -7.11 -16.84
CA LYS A 23 23.78 -6.60 -16.90
C LYS A 23 23.99 -5.55 -17.97
N ASP A 24 23.41 -5.73 -19.14
CA ASP A 24 23.49 -4.78 -20.26
C ASP A 24 22.83 -3.44 -19.91
N ALA A 25 21.71 -3.45 -19.19
CA ALA A 25 21.07 -2.22 -18.71
C ALA A 25 21.94 -1.45 -17.70
N LEU A 26 22.69 -2.16 -16.85
CA LEU A 26 23.64 -1.54 -15.91
C LEU A 26 24.89 -0.96 -16.60
N GLN A 27 25.30 -1.52 -17.74
CA GLN A 27 26.47 -1.06 -18.47
C GLN A 27 26.18 0.11 -19.42
N ASN A 28 24.92 0.32 -19.78
CA ASN A 28 24.51 1.40 -20.66
C ASN A 28 24.48 2.75 -19.95
N ARG A 29 24.73 3.80 -20.73
CA ARG A 29 24.60 5.19 -20.25
C ARG A 29 23.23 5.73 -20.62
N ALA A 30 22.57 6.37 -19.66
CA ALA A 30 21.30 7.05 -19.89
C ALA A 30 21.30 8.39 -19.15
N PRO A 31 20.58 9.41 -19.63
CA PRO A 31 20.37 10.62 -18.87
C PRO A 31 19.58 10.31 -17.58
N PHE A 32 20.04 10.85 -16.47
CA PHE A 32 19.31 10.71 -15.22
C PHE A 32 18.03 11.54 -15.25
N HIS A 33 16.91 10.90 -14.94
CA HIS A 33 15.62 11.55 -14.75
C HIS A 33 14.92 10.93 -13.55
N TRP A 34 14.51 11.78 -12.60
CA TRP A 34 13.67 11.35 -11.49
C TRP A 34 12.20 11.63 -11.82
N PRO A 35 11.30 10.66 -11.74
CA PRO A 35 9.90 10.90 -12.04
C PRO A 35 9.26 11.76 -10.97
N ASP A 36 8.50 12.77 -11.37
CA ASP A 36 7.78 13.67 -10.46
C ASP A 36 6.62 12.97 -9.74
N VAL A 37 6.00 12.02 -10.41
CA VAL A 37 4.88 11.24 -9.87
C VAL A 37 5.07 9.77 -10.18
N THR A 38 4.92 8.93 -9.16
CA THR A 38 4.91 7.48 -9.33
C THR A 38 3.47 7.00 -9.44
N SER A 39 3.08 6.56 -10.63
CA SER A 39 1.78 5.97 -10.92
C SER A 39 1.98 4.55 -11.47
N LEU A 40 1.40 3.57 -10.78
CA LEU A 40 1.49 2.17 -11.19
C LEU A 40 0.11 1.71 -11.66
N PRO A 41 -0.07 1.38 -12.95
CA PRO A 41 -1.30 0.80 -13.45
C PRO A 41 -1.67 -0.47 -12.67
N GLY A 42 -2.90 -0.54 -12.18
CA GLY A 42 -3.36 -1.70 -11.39
C GLY A 42 -2.97 -1.71 -9.91
N TYR A 43 -2.01 -0.89 -9.48
CA TYR A 43 -1.66 -0.75 -8.06
C TYR A 43 -2.46 0.38 -7.42
N ARG A 44 -3.64 0.05 -6.91
CA ARG A 44 -4.51 1.02 -6.24
C ARG A 44 -4.60 0.70 -4.76
N GLN A 45 -4.22 1.66 -3.94
CA GLN A 45 -4.43 1.59 -2.51
C GLN A 45 -5.75 2.24 -2.14
N VAL A 46 -6.56 1.53 -1.36
CA VAL A 46 -7.79 2.08 -0.80
C VAL A 46 -7.40 2.89 0.44
N ALA A 47 -7.22 4.20 0.25
CA ALA A 47 -6.85 5.11 1.33
C ALA A 47 -8.02 5.49 2.25
N LYS A 48 -9.26 5.38 1.76
CA LYS A 48 -10.45 5.75 2.53
C LYS A 48 -11.46 4.60 2.54
N PRO A 49 -11.90 4.17 3.72
CA PRO A 49 -12.93 3.13 3.83
C PRO A 49 -14.29 3.65 3.39
N HIS A 50 -15.16 2.74 2.95
CA HIS A 50 -16.50 3.08 2.50
C HIS A 50 -17.41 3.41 3.70
N ALA A 51 -17.91 4.64 3.77
CA ALA A 51 -18.67 5.15 4.91
C ALA A 51 -19.92 4.30 5.29
N LYS A 52 -20.60 3.69 4.31
CA LYS A 52 -21.73 2.80 4.58
C LYS A 52 -21.26 1.54 5.31
N GLN A 53 -20.15 0.93 4.89
CA GLN A 53 -19.61 -0.26 5.55
C GLN A 53 -19.16 0.02 6.99
N ILE A 54 -18.57 1.20 7.24
CA ILE A 54 -18.23 1.63 8.62
C ILE A 54 -19.49 1.72 9.48
N ARG A 55 -20.54 2.36 8.98
CA ARG A 55 -21.80 2.47 9.74
C ARG A 55 -22.42 1.12 10.03
N GLU A 56 -22.42 0.20 9.07
CA GLU A 56 -22.95 -1.16 9.29
C GLU A 56 -22.11 -1.93 10.31
N ALA A 57 -20.78 -1.86 10.25
CA ALA A 57 -19.90 -2.46 11.23
C ALA A 57 -20.12 -1.87 12.64
N ALA A 58 -20.26 -0.55 12.76
CA ALA A 58 -20.56 0.12 14.02
C ALA A 58 -21.90 -0.35 14.60
N LYS A 59 -22.96 -0.49 13.80
CA LYS A 59 -24.24 -1.04 14.25
C LYS A 59 -24.12 -2.46 14.80
N LEU A 60 -23.34 -3.31 14.11
CA LEU A 60 -23.10 -4.67 14.59
C LEU A 60 -22.41 -4.70 15.95
N LEU A 61 -21.40 -3.85 16.15
CA LEU A 61 -20.68 -3.73 17.41
C LEU A 61 -21.59 -3.23 18.56
N VAL A 62 -22.38 -2.18 18.31
CA VAL A 62 -23.27 -1.58 19.31
C VAL A 62 -24.37 -2.57 19.74
N ASN A 63 -24.88 -3.37 18.81
CA ASN A 63 -25.95 -4.35 19.06
C ASN A 63 -25.43 -5.69 19.60
N ALA A 64 -24.12 -5.91 19.60
CA ALA A 64 -23.54 -7.17 20.07
C ALA A 64 -23.55 -7.25 21.61
N LYS A 65 -24.03 -8.38 22.14
CA LYS A 65 -24.01 -8.63 23.60
C LYS A 65 -22.60 -8.92 24.11
N ARG A 66 -21.74 -9.54 23.31
CA ARG A 66 -20.37 -9.91 23.67
C ARG A 66 -19.45 -9.74 22.46
N PRO A 67 -19.15 -8.49 22.03
CA PRO A 67 -18.30 -8.26 20.88
C PRO A 67 -16.86 -8.69 21.17
N VAL A 68 -16.20 -9.28 20.18
CA VAL A 68 -14.77 -9.60 20.19
C VAL A 68 -14.12 -8.85 19.02
N LEU A 69 -13.10 -8.06 19.31
CA LEU A 69 -12.31 -7.34 18.31
C LEU A 69 -10.98 -8.07 18.10
N TYR A 70 -10.78 -8.62 16.91
CA TYR A 70 -9.50 -9.19 16.52
C TYR A 70 -8.72 -8.17 15.68
N VAL A 71 -7.69 -7.58 16.29
CA VAL A 71 -6.98 -6.40 15.75
C VAL A 71 -5.57 -6.81 15.32
N GLY A 72 -5.21 -6.52 14.08
CA GLY A 72 -3.89 -6.79 13.52
C GLY A 72 -3.07 -5.51 13.27
N GLY A 73 -1.84 -5.68 12.78
CA GLY A 73 -0.90 -4.59 12.49
C GLY A 73 -1.40 -3.54 11.47
N GLY A 74 -2.43 -3.87 10.67
CA GLY A 74 -3.06 -2.91 9.77
C GLY A 74 -3.71 -1.73 10.47
N VAL A 75 -4.22 -1.92 11.69
CA VAL A 75 -4.80 -0.83 12.50
C VAL A 75 -3.74 0.16 12.94
N LEU A 76 -2.55 -0.34 13.33
CA LEU A 76 -1.43 0.52 13.72
C LEU A 76 -0.89 1.37 12.57
N LYS A 77 -1.09 0.92 11.33
CA LYS A 77 -0.63 1.62 10.12
C LYS A 77 -1.69 2.54 9.51
N ALA A 78 -2.93 2.41 9.94
CA ALA A 78 -4.05 3.21 9.45
C ALA A 78 -4.17 4.59 10.11
N ASN A 79 -3.18 4.96 10.90
CA ASN A 79 -3.11 6.19 11.69
C ASN A 79 -3.36 7.46 10.88
#